data_827f702c6d106dca921b3be21f06ae8c
#
_entry.id   827f702c6d106dca921b3be21f06ae8c
#
_cell.length_a   1.000
_cell.length_b   1.000
_cell.length_c   1.000
_cell.angle_alpha   90.00
_cell.angle_beta   90.00
_cell.angle_gamma   90.00
#
_symmetry.space_group_name_H-M   'P 1'
#
loop_
_entity.id
_entity.type
_entity.pdbx_description
1 polymer ?
#
loop_
_entity_poly.entity_id
_entity_poly.type
_entity_poly.pdbx_seq_one_letter_code
_entity_poly.pdbx_strand_id
1 'polypeptide(L)'
;MNLLNEFRKQNRQELVLSVNNKILNCTKCDNEFCHKCYRGSINAKVLIINDNATNDEDIIKYYNDLIDMSELNNNDILQVFAVSCVTTRKDKDSVIQRLPSKKECGNCKQYLNEIIDAVKPKIIISLGATALNQFIPGSNLLEYINTKQVFNGIPTLINYSVKDLFNLCSYKTDDEIDEISSSILATFNEAAQYLRLEGDNS
;
A
#
# COMPACT_ATOMS: atom_id res chain seq x y z
N MET A 1 -24.28 -6.50 -20.67
CA MET A 1 -23.60 -6.41 -19.36
C MET A 1 -24.24 -7.44 -18.46
N ASN A 2 -23.46 -8.30 -17.77
CA ASN A 2 -24.02 -9.51 -17.11
C ASN A 2 -24.44 -9.14 -15.67
N LEU A 3 -25.71 -9.36 -15.32
CA LEU A 3 -26.29 -9.12 -13.97
C LEU A 3 -25.43 -9.70 -12.83
N LEU A 4 -24.77 -10.84 -13.05
CA LEU A 4 -23.86 -11.45 -12.08
C LEU A 4 -22.62 -10.59 -11.81
N ASN A 5 -22.11 -9.89 -12.81
CA ASN A 5 -20.95 -9.01 -12.64
C ASN A 5 -21.33 -7.74 -11.88
N GLU A 6 -22.51 -7.19 -12.09
CA GLU A 6 -23.02 -6.05 -11.33
C GLU A 6 -23.25 -6.42 -9.86
N PHE A 7 -23.86 -7.58 -9.61
CA PHE A 7 -24.05 -8.07 -8.24
C PHE A 7 -22.72 -8.29 -7.49
N ARG A 8 -21.72 -8.89 -8.17
CA ARG A 8 -20.38 -9.06 -7.59
C ARG A 8 -19.69 -7.73 -7.29
N LYS A 9 -19.87 -6.74 -8.17
CA LYS A 9 -19.32 -5.40 -8.01
C LYS A 9 -19.96 -4.68 -6.81
N GLN A 10 -21.28 -4.76 -6.68
CA GLN A 10 -22.02 -4.17 -5.58
C GLN A 10 -21.62 -4.81 -4.24
N ASN A 11 -21.53 -6.12 -4.17
CA ASN A 11 -21.11 -6.86 -2.97
C ASN A 11 -19.67 -6.46 -2.56
N ARG A 12 -18.75 -6.34 -3.52
CA ARG A 12 -17.37 -5.85 -3.25
C ARG A 12 -17.36 -4.46 -2.66
N GLN A 13 -18.17 -3.55 -3.22
CA GLN A 13 -18.29 -2.18 -2.73
C GLN A 13 -18.78 -2.15 -1.28
N GLU A 14 -19.80 -2.90 -0.96
CA GLU A 14 -20.35 -3.00 0.40
C GLU A 14 -19.31 -3.55 1.38
N LEU A 15 -18.54 -4.58 0.99
CA LEU A 15 -17.49 -5.15 1.82
C LEU A 15 -16.37 -4.14 2.09
N VAL A 16 -15.86 -3.47 1.07
CA VAL A 16 -14.79 -2.46 1.23
C VAL A 16 -15.28 -1.29 2.09
N LEU A 17 -16.50 -0.80 1.89
CA LEU A 17 -17.10 0.26 2.71
C LEU A 17 -17.27 -0.19 4.17
N SER A 18 -17.66 -1.45 4.41
CA SER A 18 -17.74 -2.02 5.76
C SER A 18 -16.38 -1.99 6.46
N VAL A 19 -15.32 -2.44 5.79
CA VAL A 19 -13.95 -2.40 6.35
C VAL A 19 -13.52 -0.96 6.60
N ASN A 20 -13.81 -0.05 5.67
CA ASN A 20 -13.53 1.38 5.81
C ASN A 20 -14.16 1.95 7.10
N ASN A 21 -15.43 1.65 7.34
CA ASN A 21 -16.13 2.07 8.54
C ASN A 21 -15.51 1.47 9.82
N LYS A 22 -15.07 0.21 9.80
CA LYS A 22 -14.34 -0.39 10.91
C LYS A 22 -13.02 0.32 11.19
N ILE A 23 -12.28 0.74 10.16
CA ILE A 23 -11.04 1.51 10.29
C ILE A 23 -11.32 2.88 10.87
N LEU A 24 -12.30 3.62 10.34
CA LEU A 24 -12.65 4.97 10.78
C LEU A 24 -13.07 5.02 12.27
N ASN A 25 -13.73 3.96 12.75
CA ASN A 25 -14.18 3.85 14.13
C ASN A 25 -13.25 2.99 15.01
N CYS A 26 -12.03 2.70 14.55
CA CYS A 26 -11.09 1.84 15.28
C CYS A 26 -10.49 2.56 16.50
N THR A 27 -10.58 1.91 17.67
CA THR A 27 -10.02 2.40 18.94
C THR A 27 -8.95 1.47 19.52
N LYS A 28 -8.37 0.57 18.71
CA LYS A 28 -7.43 -0.45 19.19
C LYS A 28 -6.04 0.07 19.55
N CYS A 29 -5.71 1.28 19.13
CA CYS A 29 -4.42 1.93 19.35
C CYS A 29 -4.65 3.33 19.90
N ASP A 30 -3.71 3.81 20.73
CA ASP A 30 -3.77 5.15 21.33
C ASP A 30 -3.25 6.23 20.34
N ASN A 31 -3.60 6.11 19.05
CA ASN A 31 -3.23 7.06 18.03
C ASN A 31 -4.32 8.13 17.91
N GLU A 32 -3.99 9.36 18.29
CA GLU A 32 -4.91 10.51 18.25
C GLU A 32 -5.22 11.01 16.83
N PHE A 33 -4.49 10.52 15.80
CA PHE A 33 -4.54 11.09 14.46
C PHE A 33 -5.07 10.13 13.41
N CYS A 34 -6.06 10.63 12.73
CA CYS A 34 -6.59 10.30 11.42
C CYS A 34 -6.36 8.88 10.90
N HIS A 35 -7.42 8.11 10.94
CA HIS A 35 -7.51 6.85 10.22
C HIS A 35 -7.61 7.14 8.71
N LYS A 36 -6.64 6.67 7.95
CA LYS A 36 -6.65 6.71 6.48
C LYS A 36 -7.03 5.32 5.98
N CYS A 37 -8.09 5.23 5.21
CA CYS A 37 -8.62 3.95 4.81
C CYS A 37 -8.04 3.47 3.49
N TYR A 38 -8.49 4.02 2.40
CA TYR A 38 -8.00 3.69 1.07
C TYR A 38 -8.13 4.88 0.11
N ARG A 39 -7.45 4.80 -1.02
CA ARG A 39 -7.55 5.75 -2.12
C ARG A 39 -7.56 4.99 -3.45
N GLY A 40 -8.45 5.38 -4.36
CA GLY A 40 -8.54 4.78 -5.70
C GLY A 40 -9.78 3.92 -5.90
N SER A 41 -9.69 2.99 -6.82
CA SER A 41 -10.82 2.20 -7.31
C SER A 41 -11.05 0.93 -6.48
N ILE A 42 -12.26 0.73 -5.98
CA ILE A 42 -12.66 -0.53 -5.32
C ILE A 42 -12.71 -1.72 -6.28
N ASN A 43 -12.71 -1.47 -7.59
CA ASN A 43 -12.65 -2.52 -8.62
C ASN A 43 -11.22 -2.73 -9.13
N ALA A 44 -10.25 -2.31 -8.35
CA ALA A 44 -8.85 -2.39 -8.70
C ALA A 44 -8.39 -3.80 -9.02
N LYS A 45 -7.49 -3.90 -9.98
CA LYS A 45 -6.74 -5.11 -10.30
C LYS A 45 -5.38 -5.12 -9.60
N VAL A 46 -4.86 -3.93 -9.26
CA VAL A 46 -3.61 -3.71 -8.52
C VAL A 46 -3.96 -3.18 -7.14
N LEU A 47 -3.49 -3.87 -6.10
CA LEU A 47 -3.55 -3.38 -4.73
C LEU A 47 -2.16 -2.91 -4.31
N ILE A 48 -2.00 -1.62 -4.05
CA ILE A 48 -0.76 -1.05 -3.54
C ILE A 48 -0.87 -0.90 -2.03
N ILE A 49 0.00 -1.57 -1.29
CA ILE A 49 0.03 -1.56 0.16
C ILE A 49 1.25 -0.74 0.59
N ASN A 50 0.99 0.45 1.14
CA ASN A 50 2.00 1.31 1.72
C ASN A 50 2.23 0.96 3.19
N ASP A 51 3.35 1.39 3.78
CA ASP A 51 3.71 1.11 5.17
C ASP A 51 2.65 1.59 6.15
N ASN A 52 2.64 2.87 6.46
CA ASN A 52 1.65 3.48 7.34
C ASN A 52 1.15 4.81 6.76
N ALA A 53 -0.02 5.19 7.17
CA ALA A 53 -0.62 6.45 6.74
C ALA A 53 0.29 7.65 7.07
N THR A 54 0.27 8.65 6.22
CA THR A 54 0.98 9.93 6.39
C THR A 54 0.06 11.10 6.09
N ASN A 55 0.34 12.25 6.71
CA ASN A 55 -0.24 13.55 6.37
C ASN A 55 0.77 14.46 5.67
N ASP A 56 1.98 13.97 5.39
CA ASP A 56 3.02 14.70 4.69
C ASP A 56 2.62 14.87 3.23
N GLU A 57 2.38 16.12 2.83
CA GLU A 57 1.88 16.47 1.49
C GLU A 57 2.93 16.23 0.41
N ASP A 58 4.21 16.40 0.72
CA ASP A 58 5.30 16.17 -0.23
C ASP A 58 5.43 14.68 -0.55
N ILE A 59 5.35 13.82 0.46
CA ILE A 59 5.32 12.36 0.27
C ILE A 59 4.12 11.95 -0.56
N ILE A 60 2.93 12.49 -0.26
CA ILE A 60 1.70 12.18 -0.99
C ILE A 60 1.79 12.64 -2.44
N LYS A 61 2.30 13.84 -2.67
CA LYS A 61 2.49 14.39 -4.01
C LYS A 61 3.46 13.54 -4.83
N TYR A 62 4.65 13.28 -4.27
CA TYR A 62 5.67 12.49 -4.97
C TYR A 62 5.18 11.08 -5.33
N TYR A 63 4.43 10.45 -4.42
CA TYR A 63 3.80 9.16 -4.69
C TYR A 63 2.83 9.24 -5.88
N ASN A 64 2.00 10.28 -5.95
CA ASN A 64 1.08 10.47 -7.07
C ASN A 64 1.83 10.72 -8.37
N ASP A 65 2.89 11.54 -8.34
CA ASP A 65 3.73 11.82 -9.50
C ASP A 65 4.35 10.53 -10.05
N LEU A 66 4.83 9.62 -9.20
CA LEU A 66 5.35 8.31 -9.61
C LEU A 66 4.27 7.43 -10.25
N ILE A 67 3.04 7.44 -9.72
CA ILE A 67 1.92 6.72 -10.34
C ILE A 67 1.57 7.30 -11.70
N ASP A 68 1.50 8.63 -11.81
CA ASP A 68 1.17 9.32 -13.06
C ASP A 68 2.26 9.15 -14.14
N MET A 69 3.53 8.97 -13.72
CA MET A 69 4.64 8.63 -14.61
C MET A 69 4.65 7.15 -15.02
N SER A 70 3.95 6.29 -14.31
CA SER A 70 3.92 4.85 -14.58
C SER A 70 2.91 4.49 -15.67
N GLU A 71 3.03 3.25 -16.16
CA GLU A 71 2.08 2.68 -17.13
C GLU A 71 0.80 2.13 -16.46
N LEU A 72 0.63 2.30 -15.15
CA LEU A 72 -0.58 1.88 -14.43
C LEU A 72 -1.76 2.79 -14.74
N ASN A 73 -2.92 2.18 -14.98
CA ASN A 73 -4.15 2.95 -15.09
C ASN A 73 -4.70 3.24 -13.69
N ASN A 74 -4.93 4.51 -13.36
CA ASN A 74 -5.47 4.97 -12.09
C ASN A 74 -6.80 4.29 -11.71
N ASN A 75 -7.62 3.87 -12.70
CA ASN A 75 -8.86 3.12 -12.45
C ASN A 75 -8.64 1.67 -12.03
N ASP A 76 -7.46 1.13 -12.25
CA ASP A 76 -7.10 -0.25 -11.90
C ASP A 76 -6.35 -0.33 -10.55
N ILE A 77 -6.15 0.79 -9.86
CA ILE A 77 -5.37 0.88 -8.62
C ILE A 77 -6.27 1.11 -7.40
N LEU A 78 -6.01 0.38 -6.33
CA LEU A 78 -6.43 0.71 -4.97
C LEU A 78 -5.20 0.81 -4.08
N GLN A 79 -5.05 1.93 -3.40
CA GLN A 79 -4.01 2.16 -2.41
C GLN A 79 -4.58 1.94 -1.01
N VAL A 80 -3.85 1.19 -0.19
CA VAL A 80 -4.15 0.96 1.21
C VAL A 80 -2.89 1.09 2.07
N PHE A 81 -3.03 1.00 3.38
CA PHE A 81 -1.92 1.08 4.31
C PHE A 81 -1.84 -0.20 5.14
N ALA A 82 -0.63 -0.70 5.36
CA ALA A 82 -0.38 -1.79 6.31
C ALA A 82 -0.80 -1.40 7.73
N VAL A 83 -0.62 -0.10 8.08
CA VAL A 83 -1.17 0.53 9.28
C VAL A 83 -1.93 1.78 8.89
N SER A 84 -3.25 1.77 9.08
CA SER A 84 -4.17 2.82 8.64
C SER A 84 -4.11 4.12 9.46
N CYS A 85 -3.32 4.14 10.53
CA CYS A 85 -3.14 5.33 11.37
C CYS A 85 -1.84 6.05 11.06
N VAL A 86 -1.85 7.37 11.18
CA VAL A 86 -0.62 8.16 11.26
C VAL A 86 -0.01 7.91 12.65
N THR A 87 1.08 7.14 12.69
CA THR A 87 1.73 6.82 13.96
C THR A 87 2.69 7.93 14.38
N THR A 88 2.50 8.44 15.58
CA THR A 88 3.25 9.58 16.10
C THR A 88 3.84 9.31 17.47
N ARG A 89 4.80 10.13 17.88
CA ARG A 89 5.29 10.25 19.27
C ARG A 89 5.46 11.72 19.63
N LYS A 90 5.31 12.02 20.89
CA LYS A 90 5.70 13.34 21.43
C LYS A 90 7.22 13.42 21.54
N ASP A 91 7.79 14.50 21.05
CA ASP A 91 9.20 14.82 21.17
C ASP A 91 9.32 16.27 21.68
N LYS A 92 9.50 16.42 22.99
CA LYS A 92 9.44 17.73 23.71
C LYS A 92 8.13 18.45 23.39
N ASP A 93 8.20 19.55 22.65
CA ASP A 93 7.05 20.40 22.31
C ASP A 93 6.46 20.10 20.91
N SER A 94 6.95 19.06 20.23
CA SER A 94 6.53 18.67 18.90
C SER A 94 5.92 17.26 18.86
N VAL A 95 5.13 17.00 17.81
CA VAL A 95 4.62 15.67 17.48
C VAL A 95 5.27 15.22 16.19
N ILE A 96 6.07 14.16 16.26
CA ILE A 96 6.78 13.62 15.10
C ILE A 96 6.22 12.26 14.68
N GLN A 97 6.24 11.97 13.37
CA GLN A 97 5.89 10.66 12.87
C GLN A 97 6.95 9.63 13.26
N ARG A 98 6.51 8.40 13.49
CA ARG A 98 7.36 7.24 13.81
C ARG A 98 6.93 6.01 13.04
N LEU A 99 7.76 5.00 13.02
CA LEU A 99 7.38 3.68 12.53
C LEU A 99 6.30 3.05 13.44
N PRO A 100 5.38 2.28 12.86
CA PRO A 100 4.39 1.54 13.64
C PRO A 100 5.03 0.51 14.55
N SER A 101 4.44 0.32 15.73
CA SER A 101 4.81 -0.75 16.64
C SER A 101 4.26 -2.10 16.16
N LYS A 102 4.82 -3.20 16.67
CA LYS A 102 4.30 -4.57 16.38
C LYS A 102 2.82 -4.72 16.77
N LYS A 103 2.38 -4.06 17.85
CA LYS A 103 0.98 -4.06 18.29
C LYS A 103 0.08 -3.37 17.26
N GLU A 104 0.49 -2.22 16.75
CA GLU A 104 -0.26 -1.46 15.74
C GLU A 104 -0.35 -2.24 14.42
N CYS A 105 0.76 -2.85 13.98
CA CYS A 105 0.77 -3.74 12.81
C CYS A 105 -0.20 -4.92 12.99
N GLY A 106 -0.16 -5.61 14.14
CA GLY A 106 -1.05 -6.72 14.45
C GLY A 106 -2.52 -6.32 14.49
N ASN A 107 -2.83 -5.15 15.07
CA ASN A 107 -4.20 -4.63 15.14
C ASN A 107 -4.77 -4.28 13.75
N CYS A 108 -3.93 -3.81 12.82
CA CYS A 108 -4.35 -3.44 11.47
C CYS A 108 -4.40 -4.62 10.50
N LYS A 109 -3.66 -5.70 10.75
CA LYS A 109 -3.55 -6.86 9.85
C LYS A 109 -4.90 -7.42 9.41
N GLN A 110 -5.87 -7.49 10.33
CA GLN A 110 -7.21 -7.99 10.02
C GLN A 110 -7.91 -7.14 8.95
N TYR A 111 -7.80 -5.81 9.01
CA TYR A 111 -8.42 -4.92 8.04
C TYR A 111 -7.76 -5.04 6.67
N LEU A 112 -6.44 -5.19 6.63
CA LEU A 112 -5.72 -5.42 5.39
C LEU A 112 -6.17 -6.73 4.73
N ASN A 113 -6.29 -7.82 5.49
CA ASN A 113 -6.76 -9.10 4.98
C ASN A 113 -8.20 -9.00 4.45
N GLU A 114 -9.11 -8.36 5.20
CA GLU A 114 -10.50 -8.16 4.77
C GLU A 114 -10.57 -7.36 3.45
N ILE A 115 -9.69 -6.36 3.26
CA ILE A 115 -9.60 -5.59 1.99
C ILE A 115 -9.09 -6.48 0.86
N ILE A 116 -8.03 -7.26 1.07
CA ILE A 116 -7.49 -8.18 0.06
C ILE A 116 -8.58 -9.18 -0.38
N ASP A 117 -9.31 -9.74 0.59
CA ASP A 117 -10.38 -10.71 0.32
C ASP A 117 -11.58 -10.08 -0.41
N ALA A 118 -11.90 -8.82 -0.10
CA ALA A 118 -12.98 -8.09 -0.76
C ALA A 118 -12.60 -7.67 -2.18
N VAL A 119 -11.40 -7.11 -2.38
CA VAL A 119 -10.93 -6.60 -3.67
C VAL A 119 -10.54 -7.72 -4.61
N LYS A 120 -9.89 -8.76 -4.11
CA LYS A 120 -9.32 -9.88 -4.88
C LYS A 120 -8.45 -9.36 -6.03
N PRO A 121 -7.38 -8.62 -5.72
CA PRO A 121 -6.52 -8.04 -6.75
C PRO A 121 -5.84 -9.15 -7.56
N LYS A 122 -5.47 -8.86 -8.81
CA LYS A 122 -4.68 -9.75 -9.65
C LYS A 122 -3.20 -9.72 -9.27
N ILE A 123 -2.74 -8.58 -8.75
CA ILE A 123 -1.37 -8.37 -8.30
C ILE A 123 -1.34 -7.40 -7.12
N ILE A 124 -0.42 -7.63 -6.20
CA ILE A 124 -0.13 -6.74 -5.06
C ILE A 124 1.22 -6.07 -5.29
N ILE A 125 1.34 -4.81 -4.90
CA ILE A 125 2.61 -4.10 -4.74
C ILE A 125 2.74 -3.77 -3.26
N SER A 126 3.77 -4.32 -2.60
CA SER A 126 4.07 -4.10 -1.19
C SER A 126 5.23 -3.12 -1.07
N LEU A 127 4.96 -1.93 -0.54
CA LEU A 127 5.92 -0.85 -0.44
C LEU A 127 6.34 -0.62 1.01
N GLY A 128 7.61 -0.94 1.30
CA GLY A 128 8.26 -0.72 2.58
C GLY A 128 8.22 -1.91 3.53
N ALA A 129 8.98 -1.77 4.62
CA ALA A 129 9.21 -2.85 5.58
C ALA A 129 7.96 -3.23 6.38
N THR A 130 7.11 -2.26 6.73
CA THR A 130 5.87 -2.54 7.48
C THR A 130 4.88 -3.31 6.63
N ALA A 131 4.75 -2.95 5.33
CA ALA A 131 3.90 -3.66 4.38
C ALA A 131 4.37 -5.10 4.17
N LEU A 132 5.68 -5.30 3.94
CA LEU A 132 6.27 -6.64 3.80
C LEU A 132 6.04 -7.50 5.04
N ASN A 133 6.22 -6.95 6.23
CA ASN A 133 6.05 -7.66 7.50
C ASN A 133 4.59 -8.09 7.79
N GLN A 134 3.60 -7.56 7.08
CA GLN A 134 2.24 -8.10 7.13
C GLN A 134 2.15 -9.50 6.51
N PHE A 135 3.00 -9.79 5.53
CA PHE A 135 3.05 -11.08 4.83
C PHE A 135 4.12 -12.01 5.42
N ILE A 136 5.34 -11.50 5.66
CA ILE A 136 6.49 -12.24 6.17
C ILE A 136 6.99 -11.57 7.45
N PRO A 137 6.44 -11.92 8.62
CA PRO A 137 6.82 -11.31 9.88
C PRO A 137 8.31 -11.47 10.19
N GLY A 138 8.98 -10.37 10.54
CA GLY A 138 10.40 -10.35 10.89
C GLY A 138 11.36 -10.35 9.70
N SER A 139 10.86 -10.20 8.48
CA SER A 139 11.69 -10.09 7.28
C SER A 139 12.47 -8.77 7.24
N ASN A 140 13.65 -8.83 6.62
CA ASN A 140 14.44 -7.65 6.27
C ASN A 140 14.07 -7.21 4.85
N LEU A 141 13.58 -5.97 4.68
CA LEU A 141 13.14 -5.45 3.39
C LEU A 141 14.23 -5.57 2.31
N LEU A 142 15.49 -5.32 2.66
CA LEU A 142 16.61 -5.31 1.71
C LEU A 142 16.83 -6.66 0.99
N GLU A 143 16.38 -7.77 1.61
CA GLU A 143 16.46 -9.11 1.02
C GLU A 143 15.37 -9.37 -0.02
N TYR A 144 14.34 -8.51 -0.06
CA TYR A 144 13.14 -8.70 -0.87
C TYR A 144 12.92 -7.60 -1.92
N ILE A 145 13.68 -6.50 -1.88
CA ILE A 145 13.56 -5.41 -2.86
C ILE A 145 13.77 -5.96 -4.28
N ASN A 146 12.92 -5.52 -5.20
CA ASN A 146 12.90 -5.94 -6.59
C ASN A 146 12.65 -7.44 -6.75
N THR A 147 12.02 -8.09 -5.77
CA THR A 147 11.62 -9.50 -5.90
C THR A 147 10.11 -9.63 -6.10
N LYS A 148 9.73 -10.74 -6.73
CA LYS A 148 8.35 -11.17 -6.88
C LYS A 148 8.10 -12.37 -5.99
N GLN A 149 7.15 -12.24 -5.08
CA GLN A 149 6.68 -13.29 -4.18
C GLN A 149 5.24 -13.69 -4.53
N VAL A 150 4.73 -14.74 -3.88
CA VAL A 150 3.31 -15.11 -3.99
C VAL A 150 2.74 -15.23 -2.58
N PHE A 151 1.77 -14.39 -2.26
CA PHE A 151 1.07 -14.44 -0.96
C PHE A 151 -0.41 -14.78 -1.19
N ASN A 152 -0.88 -15.84 -0.54
CA ASN A 152 -2.24 -16.35 -0.71
C ASN A 152 -2.65 -16.57 -2.17
N GLY A 153 -1.70 -17.00 -3.01
CA GLY A 153 -1.92 -17.22 -4.46
C GLY A 153 -1.88 -15.95 -5.30
N ILE A 154 -1.59 -14.77 -4.71
CA ILE A 154 -1.54 -13.51 -5.43
C ILE A 154 -0.08 -13.11 -5.64
N PRO A 155 0.36 -12.88 -6.90
CA PRO A 155 1.68 -12.32 -7.19
C PRO A 155 1.86 -10.99 -6.48
N THR A 156 3.02 -10.82 -5.84
CA THR A 156 3.32 -9.63 -5.03
C THR A 156 4.72 -9.12 -5.35
N LEU A 157 4.81 -7.89 -5.83
CA LEU A 157 6.06 -7.18 -6.07
C LEU A 157 6.42 -6.40 -4.80
N ILE A 158 7.70 -6.37 -4.45
CA ILE A 158 8.19 -5.76 -3.20
C ILE A 158 9.22 -4.69 -3.53
N ASN A 159 9.04 -3.50 -2.94
CA ASN A 159 10.01 -2.41 -3.08
C ASN A 159 10.02 -1.49 -1.85
N TYR A 160 10.88 -0.46 -1.87
CA TYR A 160 10.88 0.64 -0.92
C TYR A 160 9.54 1.36 -0.89
N SER A 161 9.17 1.94 0.25
CA SER A 161 8.10 2.93 0.29
C SER A 161 8.62 4.31 -0.16
N VAL A 162 7.72 5.16 -0.67
CA VAL A 162 8.07 6.56 -0.95
C VAL A 162 8.51 7.28 0.32
N LYS A 163 7.96 6.91 1.47
CA LYS A 163 8.39 7.44 2.77
C LYS A 163 9.83 7.07 3.12
N ASP A 164 10.26 5.83 2.78
CA ASP A 164 11.66 5.43 2.97
C ASP A 164 12.58 6.31 2.11
N LEU A 165 12.20 6.60 0.87
CA LEU A 165 12.95 7.48 -0.02
C LEU A 165 13.17 8.85 0.63
N PHE A 166 12.11 9.50 1.15
CA PHE A 166 12.24 10.78 1.85
C PHE A 166 13.12 10.70 3.11
N ASN A 167 13.03 9.62 3.87
CA ASN A 167 13.88 9.39 5.03
C ASN A 167 15.36 9.21 4.64
N LEU A 168 15.63 8.62 3.48
CA LEU A 168 16.98 8.36 2.98
C LEU A 168 17.65 9.60 2.36
N CYS A 169 16.89 10.61 1.92
CA CYS A 169 17.43 11.85 1.33
C CYS A 169 18.46 12.57 2.23
N SER A 170 18.39 12.38 3.54
CA SER A 170 19.36 12.97 4.49
C SER A 170 20.68 12.19 4.59
N TYR A 171 20.77 10.99 4.02
CA TYR A 171 21.90 10.07 4.21
C TYR A 171 22.48 9.52 2.92
N LYS A 172 21.79 9.71 1.79
CA LYS A 172 22.15 9.20 0.47
C LYS A 172 22.44 10.33 -0.52
N THR A 173 23.20 10.03 -1.54
CA THR A 173 23.44 10.96 -2.65
C THR A 173 22.20 11.08 -3.55
N ASP A 174 22.14 12.13 -4.35
CA ASP A 174 21.03 12.34 -5.30
C ASP A 174 20.94 11.16 -6.28
N ASP A 175 22.08 10.66 -6.78
CA ASP A 175 22.11 9.50 -7.68
C ASP A 175 21.50 8.24 -7.05
N GLU A 176 21.80 7.96 -5.77
CA GLU A 176 21.21 6.83 -5.03
C GLU A 176 19.70 7.00 -4.79
N ILE A 177 19.24 8.23 -4.59
CA ILE A 177 17.81 8.54 -4.45
C ILE A 177 17.08 8.34 -5.79
N ASP A 178 17.69 8.77 -6.89
CA ASP A 178 17.17 8.58 -8.25
C ASP A 178 17.09 7.08 -8.62
N GLU A 179 18.08 6.29 -8.21
CA GLU A 179 18.05 4.82 -8.39
C GLU A 179 16.87 4.18 -7.65
N ILE A 180 16.62 4.57 -6.39
CA ILE A 180 15.50 4.04 -5.58
C ILE A 180 14.17 4.48 -6.21
N SER A 181 14.06 5.73 -6.61
CA SER A 181 12.88 6.27 -7.30
C SER A 181 12.57 5.52 -8.58
N SER A 182 13.59 5.32 -9.42
CA SER A 182 13.49 4.56 -10.67
C SER A 182 13.10 3.10 -10.43
N SER A 183 13.58 2.51 -9.34
CA SER A 183 13.24 1.14 -8.92
C SER A 183 11.75 1.03 -8.53
N ILE A 184 11.20 2.02 -7.80
CA ILE A 184 9.77 2.05 -7.46
C ILE A 184 8.93 2.19 -8.73
N LEU A 185 9.30 3.09 -9.64
CA LEU A 185 8.63 3.29 -10.92
C LEU A 185 8.66 2.01 -11.78
N ALA A 186 9.80 1.33 -11.82
CA ALA A 186 9.93 0.04 -12.53
C ALA A 186 8.98 -1.02 -11.96
N THR A 187 8.78 -1.06 -10.64
CA THR A 187 7.82 -1.96 -9.99
C THR A 187 6.38 -1.67 -10.42
N PHE A 188 6.01 -0.39 -10.55
CA PHE A 188 4.68 -0.01 -11.06
C PHE A 188 4.49 -0.45 -12.52
N ASN A 189 5.51 -0.25 -13.35
CA ASN A 189 5.49 -0.66 -14.76
C ASN A 189 5.45 -2.19 -14.93
N GLU A 190 6.14 -2.95 -14.08
CA GLU A 190 6.06 -4.41 -14.05
C GLU A 190 4.64 -4.89 -13.73
N ALA A 191 3.96 -4.26 -12.76
CA ALA A 191 2.57 -4.58 -12.46
C ALA A 191 1.63 -4.27 -13.64
N ALA A 192 1.85 -3.15 -14.34
CA ALA A 192 1.09 -2.81 -15.54
C ALA A 192 1.30 -3.84 -16.66
N GLN A 193 2.54 -4.27 -16.88
CA GLN A 193 2.86 -5.30 -17.86
C GLN A 193 2.21 -6.65 -17.50
N TYR A 194 2.24 -7.03 -16.21
CA TYR A 194 1.57 -8.25 -15.74
C TYR A 194 0.08 -8.24 -16.08
N LEU A 195 -0.62 -7.12 -15.88
CA LEU A 195 -2.04 -7.01 -16.19
C LEU A 195 -2.34 -7.13 -17.68
N ARG A 196 -1.46 -6.62 -18.56
CA ARG A 196 -1.61 -6.73 -20.02
C ARG A 196 -1.51 -8.19 -20.46
N LEU A 197 -0.51 -8.91 -19.97
CA LEU A 197 -0.29 -10.32 -20.30
C LEU A 197 -1.43 -11.22 -19.80
N GLU A 198 -2.02 -10.93 -18.65
CA GLU A 198 -3.18 -11.61 -18.12
C GLU A 198 -4.46 -11.30 -18.91
N GLY A 199 -4.58 -10.08 -19.46
CA GLY A 199 -5.72 -9.65 -20.28
C GLY A 199 -5.77 -10.33 -21.64
N ASP A 200 -4.61 -10.60 -22.24
CA ASP A 200 -4.47 -11.27 -23.54
C ASP A 200 -4.77 -12.78 -23.47
N ASN A 201 -4.77 -13.37 -22.28
CA ASN A 201 -5.02 -14.81 -22.04
C ASN A 201 -6.46 -15.11 -21.52
N SER A 202 -7.35 -14.11 -21.47
CA SER A 202 -8.74 -14.22 -20.95
C SER A 202 -9.74 -14.01 -22.05
#